data_086e22a66c6d4516225238d615638e8c
#
_entry.id   086e22a66c6d4516225238d615638e8c
#
_cell.length_a   1.000
_cell.length_b   1.000
_cell.length_c   1.000
_cell.angle_alpha   90.00
_cell.angle_beta   90.00
_cell.angle_gamma   90.00
#
_symmetry.space_group_name_H-M   'P 1'
#
loop_
_entity.id
_entity.type
_entity.pdbx_description
1 polymer ?
#
loop_
_entity_poly.entity_id
_entity_poly.type
_entity_poly.pdbx_seq_one_letter_code
_entity_poly.pdbx_strand_id
1 'polypeptide(L)'
;MNRIVLFLIILLVGQPTGMSREAKEYDKDVNYDASRIPHYDLPPLLVSSTGKPITTPEAWHNLRRPEILSLFSSLIYGRVPQPAHPVNVSFEVVKKDPDFMNGKATRKDVKIHLDNENGKISMHFLVFTPNQTEKPVPAFLKHSFNNTQSNDFDASTSSPGRLKNGWPLGEFFDRGYGFCAVYQQDLVGHNEVEFLKGIHKLFYPKGQSFPKAHEWGVLSACAWGASRGMDYLETDPDIDHTRIAIMGHSKMGKATLWTAAQDTRFALAISAQSGCAGAALWRRKSGETLKKMVTRFPYWLCRNAWKFVENEDDLPVDQHMLLACIAPRPVYVHSSTEDTWADSRGEYLSAYHASEVYRLLGGTGLKSPKTPEIRQPVLNSDVGYHIREGGHSIQMYDWLRFMDFADIHLKKE
;
A
#
# COMPACT_ATOMS: atom_id res chain seq x y z
N MET A 1 -44.81 4.21 -3.12
CA MET A 1 -44.16 5.36 -3.76
C MET A 1 -42.85 5.59 -3.04
N ASN A 2 -41.78 4.93 -3.49
CA ASN A 2 -40.43 5.06 -2.92
C ASN A 2 -39.67 6.09 -3.71
N ARG A 3 -39.27 7.18 -3.04
CA ARG A 3 -38.39 8.20 -3.62
C ARG A 3 -36.95 7.69 -3.51
N ILE A 4 -36.35 7.36 -4.65
CA ILE A 4 -34.93 7.15 -4.79
C ILE A 4 -34.28 8.53 -4.85
N VAL A 5 -33.48 8.87 -3.84
CA VAL A 5 -32.67 10.07 -3.85
C VAL A 5 -31.35 9.74 -4.55
N LEU A 6 -31.20 10.27 -5.76
CA LEU A 6 -30.01 10.15 -6.57
C LEU A 6 -29.01 11.21 -6.09
N PHE A 7 -27.91 10.80 -5.42
CA PHE A 7 -26.82 11.70 -5.11
C PHE A 7 -25.87 11.82 -6.31
N LEU A 8 -25.90 12.97 -6.95
CA LEU A 8 -24.95 13.35 -7.99
C LEU A 8 -23.73 13.96 -7.31
N ILE A 9 -22.59 13.27 -7.27
CA ILE A 9 -21.31 13.84 -6.81
C ILE A 9 -20.57 14.37 -8.02
N ILE A 10 -20.52 15.70 -8.13
CA ILE A 10 -19.68 16.40 -9.12
C ILE A 10 -18.28 16.51 -8.52
N LEU A 11 -17.30 15.86 -9.14
CA LEU A 11 -15.88 16.02 -8.85
C LEU A 11 -15.36 17.30 -9.54
N LEU A 12 -15.28 18.37 -8.79
CA LEU A 12 -14.50 19.57 -9.17
C LEU A 12 -13.07 19.40 -8.65
N VAL A 13 -12.12 19.24 -9.58
CA VAL A 13 -10.69 19.34 -9.29
C VAL A 13 -10.34 20.84 -9.24
N GLY A 14 -10.37 21.40 -8.04
CA GLY A 14 -9.94 22.78 -7.74
C GLY A 14 -8.96 22.78 -6.58
N GLN A 15 -7.94 23.61 -6.66
CA GLN A 15 -6.90 23.86 -5.66
C GLN A 15 -7.48 24.16 -4.27
N PRO A 16 -6.81 23.77 -3.16
CA PRO A 16 -7.41 23.79 -1.82
C PRO A 16 -7.38 25.17 -1.18
N THR A 17 -8.45 25.88 -1.29
CA THR A 17 -8.76 27.00 -0.39
C THR A 17 -10.14 26.73 0.21
N GLY A 18 -10.15 26.15 1.41
CA GLY A 18 -11.36 25.92 2.19
C GLY A 18 -12.01 24.55 1.94
N MET A 19 -11.97 23.70 2.96
CA MET A 19 -12.75 22.46 2.99
C MET A 19 -14.22 22.78 2.73
N SER A 20 -14.89 21.96 1.89
CA SER A 20 -16.33 22.07 1.66
C SER A 20 -17.09 21.90 2.98
N ARG A 21 -18.33 22.41 3.03
CA ARG A 21 -19.20 22.26 4.22
C ARG A 21 -19.41 20.80 4.60
N GLU A 22 -19.54 19.91 3.60
CA GLU A 22 -19.66 18.46 3.79
C GLU A 22 -18.38 17.83 4.35
N ALA A 23 -17.20 18.27 3.90
CA ALA A 23 -15.93 17.80 4.44
C ALA A 23 -15.77 18.22 5.91
N LYS A 24 -16.16 19.47 6.27
CA LYS A 24 -16.15 19.93 7.67
C LYS A 24 -17.12 19.17 8.57
N GLU A 25 -18.27 18.76 8.06
CA GLU A 25 -19.23 17.97 8.81
C GLU A 25 -18.76 16.51 8.97
N TYR A 26 -18.11 15.96 7.94
CA TYR A 26 -17.51 14.64 7.98
C TYR A 26 -16.40 14.53 9.05
N ASP A 27 -15.59 15.58 9.22
CA ASP A 27 -14.46 15.61 10.15
C ASP A 27 -14.86 16.05 11.58
N LYS A 28 -16.11 16.39 11.81
CA LYS A 28 -16.60 16.99 13.06
C LYS A 28 -16.26 16.19 14.34
N ASP A 29 -16.20 14.85 14.23
CA ASP A 29 -15.96 13.96 15.36
C ASP A 29 -14.54 13.38 15.36
N VAL A 30 -13.65 13.88 14.49
CA VAL A 30 -12.26 13.39 14.40
C VAL A 30 -11.43 14.00 15.51
N ASN A 31 -10.67 13.17 16.21
CA ASN A 31 -9.73 13.64 17.22
C ASN A 31 -8.39 14.03 16.59
N TYR A 32 -8.08 15.31 16.59
CA TYR A 32 -6.77 15.87 16.20
C TYR A 32 -5.97 16.40 17.40
N ASP A 33 -6.52 16.30 18.62
CA ASP A 33 -5.89 16.75 19.85
C ASP A 33 -5.19 15.60 20.54
N ALA A 34 -3.88 15.67 20.63
CA ALA A 34 -3.05 14.66 21.27
C ALA A 34 -3.38 14.45 22.76
N SER A 35 -3.89 15.48 23.46
CA SER A 35 -4.29 15.39 24.87
C SER A 35 -5.57 14.55 25.09
N ARG A 36 -6.33 14.33 24.01
CA ARG A 36 -7.57 13.55 24.02
C ARG A 36 -7.37 12.10 23.54
N ILE A 37 -6.12 11.69 23.28
CA ILE A 37 -5.82 10.30 22.95
C ILE A 37 -6.08 9.46 24.21
N PRO A 38 -6.93 8.40 24.12
CA PRO A 38 -7.21 7.57 25.29
C PRO A 38 -5.96 6.78 25.69
N HIS A 39 -5.93 6.32 26.94
CA HIS A 39 -5.00 5.25 27.30
C HIS A 39 -5.38 4.00 26.52
N TYR A 40 -4.40 3.31 25.95
CA TYR A 40 -4.60 2.09 25.17
C TYR A 40 -3.45 1.10 25.40
N ASP A 41 -3.79 -0.18 25.39
CA ASP A 41 -2.84 -1.28 25.38
C ASP A 41 -2.80 -1.93 23.99
N LEU A 42 -1.61 -2.15 23.47
CA LEU A 42 -1.45 -2.84 22.19
C LEU A 42 -1.56 -4.35 22.40
N PRO A 43 -2.19 -5.08 21.46
CA PRO A 43 -2.17 -6.52 21.51
C PRO A 43 -0.72 -7.02 21.45
N PRO A 44 -0.35 -8.00 22.26
CA PRO A 44 1.04 -8.44 22.39
C PRO A 44 1.53 -9.07 21.08
N LEU A 45 2.62 -8.54 20.57
CA LEU A 45 3.19 -8.95 19.28
C LEU A 45 3.83 -10.34 19.38
N LEU A 46 4.62 -10.57 20.42
CA LEU A 46 5.39 -11.80 20.66
C LEU A 46 4.71 -12.78 21.64
N VAL A 47 3.38 -12.86 21.57
CA VAL A 47 2.59 -13.84 22.30
C VAL A 47 1.58 -14.49 21.34
N SER A 48 1.54 -15.81 21.32
CA SER A 48 0.58 -16.53 20.45
C SER A 48 -0.87 -16.38 20.92
N SER A 49 -1.82 -16.77 20.10
CA SER A 49 -3.26 -16.81 20.44
C SER A 49 -3.58 -17.71 21.63
N THR A 50 -2.68 -18.65 21.97
CA THR A 50 -2.79 -19.54 23.14
C THR A 50 -2.03 -19.06 24.37
N GLY A 51 -1.51 -17.81 24.36
CA GLY A 51 -0.77 -17.22 25.45
C GLY A 51 0.71 -17.66 25.56
N LYS A 52 1.24 -18.40 24.58
CA LYS A 52 2.65 -18.84 24.60
C LYS A 52 3.58 -17.71 24.13
N PRO A 53 4.68 -17.44 24.85
CA PRO A 53 5.71 -16.49 24.38
C PRO A 53 6.35 -16.94 23.06
N ILE A 54 6.64 -15.99 22.19
CA ILE A 54 7.36 -16.17 20.92
C ILE A 54 8.77 -15.62 21.13
N THR A 55 9.74 -16.50 21.30
CA THR A 55 11.11 -16.15 21.66
C THR A 55 12.15 -16.57 20.64
N THR A 56 11.72 -17.23 19.53
CA THR A 56 12.62 -17.70 18.49
C THR A 56 12.11 -17.30 17.09
N PRO A 57 12.99 -17.14 16.10
CA PRO A 57 12.62 -16.93 14.71
C PRO A 57 11.67 -18.01 14.17
N GLU A 58 11.90 -19.28 14.51
CA GLU A 58 11.07 -20.41 14.07
C GLU A 58 9.64 -20.29 14.61
N ALA A 59 9.48 -19.95 15.90
CA ALA A 59 8.17 -19.74 16.51
C ALA A 59 7.44 -18.55 15.88
N TRP A 60 8.18 -17.50 15.53
CA TRP A 60 7.61 -16.39 14.78
C TRP A 60 7.11 -16.83 13.40
N HIS A 61 7.96 -17.46 12.59
CA HIS A 61 7.62 -17.82 11.21
C HIS A 61 6.55 -18.90 11.12
N ASN A 62 6.63 -19.93 11.99
CA ASN A 62 5.76 -21.10 11.89
C ASN A 62 4.46 -20.98 12.68
N LEU A 63 4.38 -20.08 13.65
CA LEU A 63 3.20 -19.94 14.50
C LEU A 63 2.63 -18.52 14.47
N ARG A 64 3.35 -17.54 15.00
CA ARG A 64 2.75 -16.22 15.30
C ARG A 64 2.43 -15.39 14.05
N ARG A 65 3.36 -15.33 13.08
CA ARG A 65 3.14 -14.63 11.82
C ARG A 65 1.92 -15.17 11.05
N PRO A 66 1.74 -16.49 10.84
CA PRO A 66 0.53 -17.06 10.24
C PRO A 66 -0.75 -16.73 11.01
N GLU A 67 -0.75 -16.74 12.35
CA GLU A 67 -1.89 -16.32 13.18
C GLU A 67 -2.29 -14.87 12.87
N ILE A 68 -1.32 -13.96 12.90
CA ILE A 68 -1.56 -12.53 12.63
C ILE A 68 -2.11 -12.31 11.20
N LEU A 69 -1.50 -12.92 10.20
CA LEU A 69 -1.98 -12.85 8.82
C LEU A 69 -3.40 -13.40 8.66
N SER A 70 -3.73 -14.49 9.35
CA SER A 70 -5.08 -15.06 9.37
C SER A 70 -6.09 -14.10 9.98
N LEU A 71 -5.73 -13.40 11.06
CA LEU A 71 -6.58 -12.40 11.70
C LEU A 71 -6.82 -11.20 10.78
N PHE A 72 -5.76 -10.61 10.20
CA PHE A 72 -5.91 -9.50 9.26
C PHE A 72 -6.74 -9.91 8.03
N SER A 73 -6.49 -11.09 7.47
CA SER A 73 -7.24 -11.56 6.29
C SER A 73 -8.70 -11.88 6.59
N SER A 74 -9.04 -12.33 7.80
CA SER A 74 -10.42 -12.68 8.13
C SER A 74 -11.24 -11.53 8.70
N LEU A 75 -10.59 -10.57 9.37
CA LEU A 75 -11.28 -9.53 10.12
C LEU A 75 -11.20 -8.15 9.46
N ILE A 76 -10.15 -7.88 8.67
CA ILE A 76 -9.83 -6.53 8.20
C ILE A 76 -9.84 -6.42 6.67
N TYR A 77 -8.86 -7.03 6.01
CA TYR A 77 -8.69 -6.85 4.55
C TYR A 77 -9.56 -7.81 3.73
N GLY A 78 -9.93 -8.94 4.31
CA GLY A 78 -10.68 -10.01 3.67
C GLY A 78 -9.78 -10.99 2.92
N ARG A 79 -10.17 -12.25 2.93
CA ARG A 79 -9.48 -13.33 2.22
C ARG A 79 -9.81 -13.26 0.74
N VAL A 80 -8.81 -13.46 -0.10
CA VAL A 80 -9.04 -13.74 -1.53
C VAL A 80 -9.84 -15.04 -1.62
N PRO A 81 -11.05 -15.02 -2.21
CA PRO A 81 -11.84 -16.25 -2.35
C PRO A 81 -11.12 -17.26 -3.25
N GLN A 82 -11.37 -18.55 -3.03
CA GLN A 82 -11.01 -19.55 -4.02
C GLN A 82 -11.97 -19.39 -5.22
N PRO A 83 -11.46 -19.16 -6.44
CA PRO A 83 -12.31 -19.03 -7.60
C PRO A 83 -12.98 -20.36 -7.93
N ALA A 84 -14.23 -20.34 -8.40
CA ALA A 84 -14.94 -21.55 -8.86
C ALA A 84 -14.22 -22.20 -10.07
N HIS A 85 -13.58 -21.38 -10.91
CA HIS A 85 -12.74 -21.78 -12.03
C HIS A 85 -11.39 -21.12 -11.90
N PRO A 86 -10.25 -21.82 -12.13
CA PRO A 86 -8.94 -21.22 -12.08
C PRO A 86 -8.86 -19.95 -12.93
N VAL A 87 -8.21 -18.92 -12.42
CA VAL A 87 -7.96 -17.69 -13.18
C VAL A 87 -6.67 -17.87 -13.97
N ASN A 88 -6.79 -17.85 -15.29
CA ASN A 88 -5.63 -17.83 -16.18
C ASN A 88 -5.01 -16.45 -16.15
N VAL A 89 -3.69 -16.40 -16.07
CA VAL A 89 -2.90 -15.17 -16.12
C VAL A 89 -1.97 -15.24 -17.32
N SER A 90 -2.03 -14.24 -18.19
CA SER A 90 -1.10 -14.12 -19.31
C SER A 90 -0.68 -12.68 -19.53
N PHE A 91 0.44 -12.50 -20.21
CA PHE A 91 1.09 -11.21 -20.37
C PHE A 91 1.26 -10.86 -21.84
N GLU A 92 0.99 -9.60 -22.20
CA GLU A 92 1.18 -9.06 -23.53
C GLU A 92 1.91 -7.73 -23.44
N VAL A 93 3.09 -7.61 -24.03
CA VAL A 93 3.76 -6.32 -24.21
C VAL A 93 3.13 -5.62 -25.42
N VAL A 94 2.17 -4.75 -25.17
CA VAL A 94 1.39 -4.07 -26.23
C VAL A 94 2.16 -2.94 -26.91
N LYS A 95 3.16 -2.38 -26.19
CA LYS A 95 4.06 -1.35 -26.70
C LYS A 95 5.42 -1.46 -26.03
N LYS A 96 6.47 -1.30 -26.83
CA LYS A 96 7.84 -1.12 -26.35
C LYS A 96 8.43 0.11 -27.03
N ASP A 97 8.92 1.05 -26.21
CA ASP A 97 9.54 2.29 -26.66
C ASP A 97 10.95 2.39 -26.04
N PRO A 98 11.99 2.03 -26.82
CA PRO A 98 13.37 2.06 -26.34
C PRO A 98 13.94 3.48 -26.25
N ASP A 99 13.30 4.46 -26.93
CA ASP A 99 13.76 5.84 -26.99
C ASP A 99 13.06 6.74 -25.96
N PHE A 100 12.39 6.15 -24.98
CA PHE A 100 11.70 6.91 -23.95
C PHE A 100 12.66 7.87 -23.22
N MET A 101 12.25 9.13 -23.07
CA MET A 101 13.08 10.21 -22.51
C MET A 101 14.40 10.43 -23.29
N ASN A 102 14.31 10.47 -24.63
CA ASN A 102 15.45 10.62 -25.52
C ASN A 102 16.50 9.49 -25.34
N GLY A 103 16.04 8.26 -25.27
CA GLY A 103 16.90 7.08 -25.13
C GLY A 103 17.44 6.84 -23.73
N LYS A 104 17.00 7.60 -22.71
CA LYS A 104 17.42 7.39 -21.31
C LYS A 104 16.88 6.07 -20.74
N ALA A 105 15.70 5.66 -21.20
CA ALA A 105 15.04 4.45 -20.72
C ALA A 105 14.26 3.72 -21.82
N THR A 106 13.96 2.46 -21.59
CA THR A 106 12.96 1.69 -22.33
C THR A 106 11.65 1.67 -21.53
N ARG A 107 10.54 2.05 -22.18
CA ARG A 107 9.18 1.91 -21.65
C ARG A 107 8.52 0.67 -22.27
N LYS A 108 7.92 -0.16 -21.44
CA LYS A 108 7.03 -1.25 -21.84
C LYS A 108 5.63 -1.00 -21.29
N ASP A 109 4.63 -1.00 -22.17
CA ASP A 109 3.21 -1.01 -21.79
C ASP A 109 2.75 -2.46 -21.86
N VAL A 110 2.43 -3.03 -20.71
CA VAL A 110 2.06 -4.43 -20.58
C VAL A 110 0.58 -4.54 -20.24
N LYS A 111 -0.12 -5.48 -20.87
CA LYS A 111 -1.43 -5.95 -20.42
C LYS A 111 -1.27 -7.28 -19.70
N ILE A 112 -1.76 -7.34 -18.48
CA ILE A 112 -1.92 -8.57 -17.73
C ILE A 112 -3.37 -9.01 -17.92
N HIS A 113 -3.57 -10.07 -18.70
CA HIS A 113 -4.89 -10.64 -18.96
C HIS A 113 -5.24 -11.63 -17.88
N LEU A 114 -6.47 -11.53 -17.38
CA LEU A 114 -7.04 -12.35 -16.33
C LEU A 114 -8.37 -12.89 -16.84
N ASP A 115 -8.47 -14.18 -17.06
CA ASP A 115 -9.68 -14.79 -17.60
C ASP A 115 -9.98 -16.16 -16.99
N ASN A 116 -11.24 -16.48 -16.98
CA ASN A 116 -11.79 -17.82 -16.73
C ASN A 116 -13.20 -17.93 -17.31
N GLU A 117 -13.92 -19.00 -17.01
CA GLU A 117 -15.30 -19.22 -17.49
C GLU A 117 -16.28 -18.11 -17.06
N ASN A 118 -15.99 -17.36 -15.99
CA ASN A 118 -16.82 -16.25 -15.51
C ASN A 118 -16.58 -14.93 -16.27
N GLY A 119 -15.54 -14.83 -17.09
CA GLY A 119 -15.26 -13.65 -17.91
C GLY A 119 -13.79 -13.29 -18.07
N LYS A 120 -13.56 -12.05 -18.49
CA LYS A 120 -12.22 -11.48 -18.74
C LYS A 120 -12.11 -10.10 -18.16
N ILE A 121 -10.94 -9.77 -17.63
CA ILE A 121 -10.48 -8.40 -17.36
C ILE A 121 -9.01 -8.28 -17.79
N SER A 122 -8.53 -7.06 -17.91
CA SER A 122 -7.11 -6.80 -18.16
C SER A 122 -6.65 -5.66 -17.27
N MET A 123 -5.45 -5.81 -16.75
CA MET A 123 -4.75 -4.77 -16.02
C MET A 123 -3.69 -4.14 -16.91
N HIS A 124 -3.53 -2.81 -16.83
CA HIS A 124 -2.39 -2.14 -17.40
C HIS A 124 -1.24 -2.16 -16.39
N PHE A 125 -0.07 -2.48 -16.90
CA PHE A 125 1.15 -2.51 -16.11
C PHE A 125 2.24 -1.77 -16.89
N LEU A 126 2.79 -0.73 -16.30
CA LEU A 126 3.89 0.03 -16.89
C LEU A 126 5.21 -0.45 -16.32
N VAL A 127 6.20 -0.61 -17.20
CA VAL A 127 7.57 -0.93 -16.82
C VAL A 127 8.52 0.02 -17.53
N PHE A 128 9.37 0.66 -16.77
CA PHE A 128 10.43 1.53 -17.25
C PHE A 128 11.78 0.98 -16.78
N THR A 129 12.73 0.80 -17.69
CA THR A 129 14.08 0.34 -17.37
C THR A 129 15.11 1.30 -17.94
N PRO A 130 16.12 1.72 -17.13
CA PRO A 130 17.21 2.57 -17.64
C PRO A 130 18.01 1.85 -18.71
N ASN A 131 18.41 2.57 -19.78
CA ASN A 131 19.17 1.99 -20.88
C ASN A 131 20.67 1.97 -20.62
N GLN A 132 21.18 2.84 -19.75
CA GLN A 132 22.61 3.01 -19.49
C GLN A 132 23.11 2.20 -18.28
N THR A 133 22.24 1.38 -17.68
CA THR A 133 22.58 0.55 -16.52
C THR A 133 22.65 -0.91 -16.95
N GLU A 134 23.62 -1.64 -16.41
CA GLU A 134 23.72 -3.08 -16.59
C GLU A 134 22.44 -3.77 -16.07
N LYS A 135 21.92 -4.72 -16.82
CA LYS A 135 20.69 -5.45 -16.52
C LYS A 135 21.00 -6.87 -16.04
N PRO A 136 20.09 -7.48 -15.22
CA PRO A 136 18.80 -6.93 -14.75
C PRO A 136 18.95 -5.89 -13.64
N VAL A 137 18.04 -4.89 -13.61
CA VAL A 137 18.06 -3.80 -12.64
C VAL A 137 17.05 -4.01 -11.50
N PRO A 138 17.36 -3.58 -10.26
CA PRO A 138 16.36 -3.48 -9.20
C PRO A 138 15.28 -2.47 -9.59
N ALA A 139 14.06 -2.62 -9.06
CA ALA A 139 12.97 -1.73 -9.45
C ALA A 139 12.03 -1.38 -8.30
N PHE A 140 11.30 -0.27 -8.49
CA PHE A 140 10.16 0.09 -7.65
C PHE A 140 8.87 -0.28 -8.37
N LEU A 141 7.98 -1.00 -7.68
CA LEU A 141 6.61 -1.24 -8.12
C LEU A 141 5.67 -0.34 -7.31
N LYS A 142 5.06 0.61 -7.99
CA LYS A 142 4.14 1.56 -7.39
C LYS A 142 2.69 1.15 -7.56
N HIS A 143 1.96 1.03 -6.45
CA HIS A 143 0.51 1.09 -6.50
C HIS A 143 0.06 2.49 -6.90
N SER A 144 -0.77 2.61 -7.94
CA SER A 144 -1.31 3.88 -8.43
C SER A 144 -2.84 3.88 -8.46
N PHE A 145 -3.42 5.06 -8.24
CA PHE A 145 -4.87 5.25 -8.32
C PHE A 145 -5.36 5.31 -9.76
N ASN A 146 -4.68 6.09 -10.59
CA ASN A 146 -5.14 6.47 -11.91
C ASN A 146 -4.43 5.66 -13.00
N ASN A 147 -5.22 5.14 -13.92
CA ASN A 147 -4.69 4.66 -15.18
C ASN A 147 -4.26 5.88 -16.01
N THR A 148 -2.96 6.08 -16.11
CA THR A 148 -2.37 7.13 -16.93
C THR A 148 -2.02 6.56 -18.31
N GLN A 149 -3.03 6.10 -19.07
CA GLN A 149 -2.83 5.80 -20.50
C GLN A 149 -2.39 7.05 -21.28
N SER A 150 -2.78 8.23 -20.80
CA SER A 150 -2.26 9.53 -21.26
C SER A 150 -0.97 9.88 -20.51
N ASN A 151 0.03 9.03 -20.60
CA ASN A 151 1.36 9.32 -20.06
C ASN A 151 2.14 10.21 -21.03
N ASP A 152 1.56 11.33 -21.36
CA ASP A 152 2.30 12.36 -22.04
C ASP A 152 3.34 12.89 -21.07
N PHE A 153 4.58 12.74 -21.46
CA PHE A 153 5.72 13.39 -20.86
C PHE A 153 5.42 14.89 -20.86
N ASP A 154 5.17 15.46 -19.68
CA ASP A 154 4.94 16.90 -19.58
C ASP A 154 6.30 17.61 -19.65
N ALA A 155 6.68 17.96 -20.88
CA ALA A 155 7.87 18.78 -21.14
C ALA A 155 7.80 20.19 -20.53
N SER A 156 6.62 20.61 -20.05
CA SER A 156 6.41 21.93 -19.43
C SER A 156 6.80 22.00 -17.95
N THR A 157 7.07 20.85 -17.31
CA THR A 157 7.54 20.87 -15.92
C THR A 157 9.05 21.15 -15.88
N SER A 158 9.46 22.00 -14.94
CA SER A 158 10.84 22.46 -14.76
C SER A 158 11.87 21.35 -14.42
N SER A 159 11.45 20.10 -14.36
CA SER A 159 12.31 18.94 -14.09
C SER A 159 12.21 17.93 -15.23
N PRO A 160 13.25 17.83 -16.08
CA PRO A 160 13.32 16.81 -17.12
C PRO A 160 13.12 15.41 -16.51
N GLY A 161 12.23 14.60 -17.08
CA GLY A 161 11.99 13.24 -16.61
C GLY A 161 10.84 13.07 -15.62
N ARG A 162 10.09 14.12 -15.32
CA ARG A 162 8.88 14.02 -14.50
C ARG A 162 7.67 13.78 -15.40
N LEU A 163 6.93 12.71 -15.15
CA LEU A 163 5.62 12.51 -15.75
C LEU A 163 4.58 13.46 -15.13
N LYS A 164 3.50 13.73 -15.87
CA LYS A 164 2.37 14.56 -15.41
C LYS A 164 1.78 14.14 -14.05
N ASN A 165 1.92 12.88 -13.68
CA ASN A 165 1.52 12.32 -12.38
C ASN A 165 2.54 12.53 -11.24
N GLY A 166 3.64 13.23 -11.49
CA GLY A 166 4.64 13.58 -10.49
C GLY A 166 5.68 12.51 -10.17
N TRP A 167 5.89 11.49 -11.01
CA TRP A 167 6.94 10.49 -10.81
C TRP A 167 8.30 11.03 -11.30
N PRO A 168 9.33 11.06 -10.44
CA PRO A 168 10.65 11.56 -10.82
C PRO A 168 11.47 10.46 -11.51
N LEU A 169 11.03 10.01 -12.68
CA LEU A 169 11.62 8.86 -13.38
C LEU A 169 13.11 9.06 -13.66
N GLY A 170 13.52 10.30 -13.98
CA GLY A 170 14.93 10.61 -14.20
C GLY A 170 15.83 10.24 -13.02
N GLU A 171 15.39 10.56 -11.81
CA GLU A 171 16.11 10.26 -10.56
C GLU A 171 16.26 8.74 -10.34
N PHE A 172 15.19 7.96 -10.66
CA PHE A 172 15.25 6.50 -10.58
C PHE A 172 16.29 5.94 -11.57
N PHE A 173 16.25 6.39 -12.81
CA PHE A 173 17.16 5.92 -13.87
C PHE A 173 18.61 6.32 -13.57
N ASP A 174 18.85 7.54 -13.08
CA ASP A 174 20.18 8.01 -12.71
C ASP A 174 20.79 7.21 -11.55
N ARG A 175 19.92 6.60 -10.72
CA ARG A 175 20.33 5.67 -9.67
C ARG A 175 20.28 4.19 -10.11
N GLY A 176 20.02 3.89 -11.37
CA GLY A 176 19.99 2.52 -11.91
C GLY A 176 18.78 1.69 -11.47
N TYR A 177 17.69 2.33 -11.09
CA TYR A 177 16.43 1.66 -10.78
C TYR A 177 15.48 1.64 -11.97
N GLY A 178 14.84 0.50 -12.20
CA GLY A 178 13.59 0.45 -12.93
C GLY A 178 12.41 1.03 -12.12
N PHE A 179 11.35 1.39 -12.81
CA PHE A 179 10.11 1.85 -12.19
C PHE A 179 8.91 1.18 -12.85
N CYS A 180 8.03 0.62 -12.04
CA CYS A 180 6.83 -0.08 -12.50
C CYS A 180 5.59 0.52 -11.84
N ALA A 181 4.44 0.43 -12.50
CA ALA A 181 3.18 0.89 -11.93
C ALA A 181 2.02 -0.05 -12.26
N VAL A 182 1.23 -0.36 -11.23
CA VAL A 182 -0.03 -1.10 -11.32
C VAL A 182 -1.19 -0.18 -10.91
N TYR A 183 -2.33 -0.30 -11.62
CA TYR A 183 -3.47 0.60 -11.45
C TYR A 183 -4.65 -0.09 -10.78
N GLN A 184 -5.08 0.50 -9.67
CA GLN A 184 -6.24 0.01 -8.92
C GLN A 184 -7.50 -0.07 -9.79
N GLN A 185 -7.74 0.93 -10.63
CA GLN A 185 -8.97 1.08 -11.40
C GLN A 185 -9.25 -0.08 -12.36
N ASP A 186 -8.20 -0.68 -12.88
CA ASP A 186 -8.33 -1.82 -13.78
C ASP A 186 -8.88 -3.06 -13.08
N LEU A 187 -8.73 -3.14 -11.75
CA LEU A 187 -9.16 -4.26 -10.93
C LEU A 187 -10.51 -4.06 -10.25
N VAL A 188 -10.72 -2.88 -9.66
CA VAL A 188 -11.81 -2.67 -8.70
C VAL A 188 -12.64 -1.41 -8.98
N GLY A 189 -12.27 -0.61 -9.99
CA GLY A 189 -12.97 0.63 -10.30
C GLY A 189 -12.88 1.69 -9.17
N HIS A 190 -13.77 2.70 -9.26
CA HIS A 190 -13.74 3.88 -8.40
C HIS A 190 -14.81 3.89 -7.29
N ASN A 191 -15.88 3.14 -7.46
CA ASN A 191 -17.05 3.15 -6.59
C ASN A 191 -17.58 1.72 -6.35
N GLU A 192 -18.59 1.59 -5.52
CA GLU A 192 -19.15 0.29 -5.15
C GLU A 192 -19.67 -0.51 -6.35
N VAL A 193 -20.33 0.15 -7.30
CA VAL A 193 -20.87 -0.51 -8.50
C VAL A 193 -19.75 -1.06 -9.38
N GLU A 194 -18.68 -0.29 -9.56
CA GLU A 194 -17.52 -0.70 -10.34
C GLU A 194 -16.72 -1.78 -9.61
N PHE A 195 -16.63 -1.71 -8.26
CA PHE A 195 -16.03 -2.73 -7.44
C PHE A 195 -16.62 -4.12 -7.73
N LEU A 196 -17.94 -4.22 -7.78
CA LEU A 196 -18.63 -5.49 -8.05
C LEU A 196 -18.45 -5.99 -9.50
N LYS A 197 -18.16 -5.10 -10.45
CA LYS A 197 -17.90 -5.43 -11.87
C LYS A 197 -16.44 -5.73 -12.15
N GLY A 198 -15.55 -5.49 -11.22
CA GLY A 198 -14.11 -5.68 -11.34
C GLY A 198 -13.68 -7.14 -11.26
N ILE A 199 -12.51 -7.35 -10.67
CA ILE A 199 -11.87 -8.66 -10.52
C ILE A 199 -12.76 -9.69 -9.80
N HIS A 200 -13.66 -9.22 -8.93
CA HIS A 200 -14.55 -10.06 -8.11
C HIS A 200 -15.37 -11.03 -8.94
N LYS A 201 -15.83 -10.60 -10.14
CA LYS A 201 -16.63 -11.44 -11.03
C LYS A 201 -15.93 -12.74 -11.45
N LEU A 202 -14.58 -12.73 -11.51
CA LEU A 202 -13.82 -13.93 -11.88
C LEU A 202 -13.76 -14.95 -10.73
N PHE A 203 -13.99 -14.51 -9.49
CA PHE A 203 -13.86 -15.34 -8.30
C PHE A 203 -15.18 -15.86 -7.78
N TYR A 204 -16.28 -15.15 -8.02
CA TYR A 204 -17.55 -15.51 -7.42
C TYR A 204 -18.28 -16.62 -8.20
N PRO A 205 -18.79 -17.63 -7.50
CA PRO A 205 -19.64 -18.63 -8.12
C PRO A 205 -20.95 -17.98 -8.62
N LYS A 206 -21.61 -18.65 -9.57
CA LYS A 206 -22.90 -18.21 -10.12
C LYS A 206 -23.91 -17.93 -8.98
N GLY A 207 -24.47 -16.73 -8.99
CA GLY A 207 -25.44 -16.27 -7.99
C GLY A 207 -24.85 -15.50 -6.81
N GLN A 208 -23.53 -15.46 -6.63
CA GLN A 208 -22.91 -14.59 -5.66
C GLN A 208 -22.64 -13.21 -6.29
N SER A 209 -23.32 -12.17 -5.79
CA SER A 209 -23.18 -10.79 -6.29
C SER A 209 -22.31 -9.91 -5.38
N PHE A 210 -22.09 -10.32 -4.12
CA PHE A 210 -21.35 -9.56 -3.13
C PHE A 210 -20.34 -10.44 -2.40
N PRO A 211 -19.25 -9.87 -1.87
CA PRO A 211 -18.32 -10.60 -1.01
C PRO A 211 -19.03 -11.13 0.25
N LYS A 212 -18.69 -12.33 0.69
CA LYS A 212 -19.02 -12.78 2.04
C LYS A 212 -18.31 -11.90 3.07
N ALA A 213 -18.76 -11.94 4.32
CA ALA A 213 -18.28 -11.03 5.36
C ALA A 213 -16.75 -11.07 5.60
N HIS A 214 -16.12 -12.21 5.31
CA HIS A 214 -14.67 -12.44 5.45
C HIS A 214 -13.92 -12.39 4.12
N GLU A 215 -14.62 -12.19 3.00
CA GLU A 215 -13.98 -12.12 1.69
C GLU A 215 -13.48 -10.70 1.41
N TRP A 216 -12.57 -10.61 0.48
CA TRP A 216 -11.78 -9.44 0.17
C TRP A 216 -12.55 -8.16 -0.14
N GLY A 217 -12.00 -7.04 0.36
CA GLY A 217 -12.33 -5.69 -0.06
C GLY A 217 -11.34 -5.18 -1.13
N VAL A 218 -11.47 -3.91 -1.47
CA VAL A 218 -10.62 -3.24 -2.46
C VAL A 218 -9.14 -3.37 -2.13
N LEU A 219 -8.74 -3.21 -0.85
CA LEU A 219 -7.33 -3.24 -0.48
C LEU A 219 -6.70 -4.62 -0.74
N SER A 220 -7.43 -5.71 -0.47
CA SER A 220 -6.97 -7.06 -0.79
C SER A 220 -6.97 -7.34 -2.30
N ALA A 221 -7.94 -6.82 -3.04
CA ALA A 221 -7.94 -6.97 -4.49
C ALA A 221 -6.75 -6.21 -5.14
N CYS A 222 -6.42 -5.02 -4.62
CA CYS A 222 -5.22 -4.29 -5.05
C CYS A 222 -3.93 -5.06 -4.71
N ALA A 223 -3.85 -5.66 -3.50
CA ALA A 223 -2.71 -6.48 -3.11
C ALA A 223 -2.55 -7.68 -4.04
N TRP A 224 -3.63 -8.38 -4.35
CA TRP A 224 -3.63 -9.49 -5.29
C TRP A 224 -3.16 -9.05 -6.69
N GLY A 225 -3.62 -7.89 -7.16
CA GLY A 225 -3.21 -7.33 -8.45
C GLY A 225 -1.73 -6.97 -8.53
N ALA A 226 -1.16 -6.43 -7.45
CA ALA A 226 0.29 -6.16 -7.41
C ALA A 226 1.11 -7.44 -7.50
N SER A 227 0.63 -8.53 -6.88
CA SER A 227 1.26 -9.85 -7.04
C SER A 227 1.20 -10.34 -8.49
N ARG A 228 0.16 -10.00 -9.26
CA ARG A 228 0.13 -10.28 -10.71
C ARG A 228 1.16 -9.45 -11.49
N GLY A 229 1.39 -8.21 -11.06
CA GLY A 229 2.51 -7.42 -11.57
C GLY A 229 3.87 -8.08 -11.29
N MET A 230 4.06 -8.62 -10.08
CA MET A 230 5.26 -9.37 -9.70
C MET A 230 5.43 -10.63 -10.58
N ASP A 231 4.35 -11.37 -10.87
CA ASP A 231 4.40 -12.53 -11.76
C ASP A 231 4.94 -12.17 -13.16
N TYR A 232 4.58 -10.97 -13.68
CA TYR A 232 5.18 -10.48 -14.93
C TYR A 232 6.67 -10.15 -14.75
N LEU A 233 7.05 -9.48 -13.66
CA LEU A 233 8.45 -9.09 -13.43
C LEU A 233 9.37 -10.31 -13.32
N GLU A 234 8.89 -11.46 -12.86
CA GLU A 234 9.64 -12.73 -12.86
C GLU A 234 9.95 -13.22 -14.30
N THR A 235 9.24 -12.74 -15.30
CA THR A 235 9.44 -13.09 -16.72
C THR A 235 10.22 -12.03 -17.49
N ASP A 236 10.40 -10.83 -16.93
CA ASP A 236 11.05 -9.71 -17.63
C ASP A 236 12.58 -9.74 -17.46
N PRO A 237 13.37 -10.01 -18.50
CA PRO A 237 14.82 -10.15 -18.37
C PRO A 237 15.55 -8.85 -18.04
N ASP A 238 14.89 -7.69 -18.17
CA ASP A 238 15.48 -6.40 -17.86
C ASP A 238 15.39 -6.04 -16.35
N ILE A 239 14.57 -6.79 -15.57
CA ILE A 239 14.28 -6.51 -14.15
C ILE A 239 14.80 -7.64 -13.26
N ASP A 240 15.51 -7.27 -12.19
CA ASP A 240 15.83 -8.20 -11.12
C ASP A 240 14.63 -8.32 -10.16
N HIS A 241 13.80 -9.32 -10.39
CA HIS A 241 12.61 -9.58 -9.62
C HIS A 241 12.88 -9.91 -8.14
N THR A 242 14.12 -10.25 -7.77
CA THR A 242 14.51 -10.48 -6.37
C THR A 242 14.77 -9.19 -5.60
N ARG A 243 14.86 -8.03 -6.30
CA ARG A 243 15.15 -6.71 -5.75
C ARG A 243 14.05 -5.70 -6.09
N ILE A 244 12.80 -6.05 -5.79
CA ILE A 244 11.64 -5.17 -6.02
C ILE A 244 11.19 -4.51 -4.73
N ALA A 245 11.19 -3.16 -4.71
CA ALA A 245 10.55 -2.36 -3.69
C ALA A 245 9.09 -2.10 -4.08
N ILE A 246 8.14 -2.55 -3.26
CA ILE A 246 6.73 -2.16 -3.45
C ILE A 246 6.43 -0.87 -2.68
N MET A 247 5.71 0.07 -3.30
CA MET A 247 5.38 1.32 -2.67
C MET A 247 3.97 1.81 -2.97
N GLY A 248 3.44 2.60 -2.03
CA GLY A 248 2.16 3.28 -2.20
C GLY A 248 1.97 4.47 -1.27
N HIS A 249 1.05 5.35 -1.66
CA HIS A 249 0.69 6.54 -0.90
C HIS A 249 -0.77 6.49 -0.50
N SER A 250 -1.10 6.94 0.72
CA SER A 250 -2.48 7.04 1.20
C SER A 250 -3.16 5.65 1.17
N LYS A 251 -4.33 5.52 0.58
CA LYS A 251 -5.02 4.24 0.34
C LYS A 251 -4.08 3.17 -0.25
N MET A 252 -3.23 3.56 -1.21
CA MET A 252 -2.30 2.61 -1.81
C MET A 252 -1.14 2.24 -0.89
N GLY A 253 -0.80 3.07 0.10
CA GLY A 253 0.12 2.72 1.18
C GLY A 253 -0.45 1.61 2.09
N LYS A 254 -1.76 1.66 2.38
CA LYS A 254 -2.47 0.58 3.09
C LYS A 254 -2.38 -0.74 2.31
N ALA A 255 -2.70 -0.70 0.99
CA ALA A 255 -2.60 -1.87 0.11
C ALA A 255 -1.17 -2.40 0.01
N THR A 256 -0.17 -1.52 -0.02
CA THR A 256 1.26 -1.87 -0.07
C THR A 256 1.69 -2.68 1.14
N LEU A 257 1.34 -2.26 2.35
CA LEU A 257 1.66 -3.00 3.58
C LEU A 257 0.99 -4.38 3.57
N TRP A 258 -0.28 -4.45 3.16
CA TRP A 258 -0.98 -5.72 3.05
C TRP A 258 -0.40 -6.64 1.97
N THR A 259 0.01 -6.07 0.82
CA THR A 259 0.71 -6.83 -0.23
C THR A 259 2.01 -7.42 0.30
N ALA A 260 2.87 -6.58 0.87
CA ALA A 260 4.18 -7.02 1.35
C ALA A 260 4.08 -8.04 2.50
N ALA A 261 3.05 -7.93 3.35
CA ALA A 261 2.82 -8.91 4.41
C ALA A 261 2.46 -10.30 3.87
N GLN A 262 1.78 -10.38 2.72
CA GLN A 262 1.34 -11.64 2.11
C GLN A 262 2.33 -12.20 1.09
N ASP A 263 2.85 -11.35 0.19
CA ASP A 263 3.73 -11.74 -0.90
C ASP A 263 5.20 -11.45 -0.54
N THR A 264 5.90 -12.52 -0.21
CA THR A 264 7.30 -12.44 0.27
C THR A 264 8.31 -12.17 -0.84
N ARG A 265 7.92 -12.13 -2.10
CA ARG A 265 8.78 -11.81 -3.24
C ARG A 265 9.18 -10.34 -3.30
N PHE A 266 8.37 -9.45 -2.72
CA PHE A 266 8.76 -8.04 -2.59
C PHE A 266 9.86 -7.88 -1.55
N ALA A 267 11.02 -7.42 -1.99
CA ALA A 267 12.22 -7.34 -1.16
C ALA A 267 12.18 -6.17 -0.15
N LEU A 268 11.38 -5.14 -0.40
CA LEU A 268 11.24 -3.95 0.44
C LEU A 268 9.84 -3.36 0.30
N ALA A 269 9.27 -2.81 1.39
CA ALA A 269 7.98 -2.14 1.38
C ALA A 269 8.08 -0.68 1.82
N ILE A 270 7.42 0.23 1.09
CA ILE A 270 7.38 1.67 1.39
C ILE A 270 5.93 2.12 1.50
N SER A 271 5.52 2.53 2.68
CA SER A 271 4.18 3.06 2.97
C SER A 271 4.25 4.54 3.28
N ALA A 272 3.64 5.36 2.43
CA ALA A 272 3.64 6.80 2.59
C ALA A 272 2.26 7.29 3.03
N GLN A 273 2.19 7.96 4.18
CA GLN A 273 1.00 8.63 4.73
C GLN A 273 -0.25 7.75 4.64
N SER A 274 -0.14 6.52 5.11
CA SER A 274 -1.18 5.51 4.91
C SER A 274 -2.28 5.50 5.99
N GLY A 275 -2.01 6.07 7.15
CA GLY A 275 -3.02 6.26 8.20
C GLY A 275 -3.73 4.99 8.67
N CYS A 276 -5.00 5.12 9.02
CA CYS A 276 -5.89 4.06 9.48
C CYS A 276 -5.94 2.88 8.48
N ALA A 277 -5.91 1.65 8.95
CA ALA A 277 -5.71 0.42 8.14
C ALA A 277 -4.49 0.49 7.21
N GLY A 278 -3.54 1.33 7.51
CA GLY A 278 -2.21 1.44 6.91
C GLY A 278 -1.17 1.28 7.99
N ALA A 279 -0.35 2.31 8.23
CA ALA A 279 0.67 2.28 9.26
C ALA A 279 0.20 2.82 10.62
N ALA A 280 -0.89 3.59 10.72
CA ALA A 280 -1.31 4.20 11.98
C ALA A 280 -2.03 3.24 12.91
N LEU A 281 -1.67 3.26 14.19
CA LEU A 281 -2.31 2.46 15.24
C LEU A 281 -3.78 2.87 15.42
N TRP A 282 -4.70 1.91 15.36
CA TRP A 282 -6.13 2.17 15.52
C TRP A 282 -6.52 2.60 16.93
N ARG A 283 -5.92 1.97 17.95
CA ARG A 283 -6.23 2.22 19.37
C ARG A 283 -5.92 3.63 19.80
N ARG A 284 -5.13 4.38 19.05
CA ARG A 284 -4.89 5.80 19.29
C ARG A 284 -6.12 6.67 19.04
N LYS A 285 -7.05 6.23 18.18
CA LYS A 285 -8.29 6.95 17.85
C LYS A 285 -8.01 8.43 17.47
N SER A 286 -6.93 8.64 16.70
CA SER A 286 -6.45 9.94 16.23
C SER A 286 -6.50 9.98 14.69
N GLY A 287 -6.95 11.10 14.12
CA GLY A 287 -7.14 11.21 12.68
C GLY A 287 -8.27 10.31 12.14
N GLU A 288 -8.00 9.64 11.03
CA GLU A 288 -8.96 8.69 10.41
C GLU A 288 -9.20 7.49 11.36
N THR A 289 -10.48 7.23 11.67
CA THR A 289 -10.89 6.06 12.47
C THR A 289 -11.48 4.98 11.58
N LEU A 290 -11.60 3.76 12.12
CA LEU A 290 -12.26 2.65 11.43
C LEU A 290 -13.70 3.04 11.04
N LYS A 291 -14.45 3.70 11.93
CA LYS A 291 -15.81 4.21 11.66
C LYS A 291 -15.82 5.15 10.44
N LYS A 292 -14.92 6.14 10.40
CA LYS A 292 -14.84 7.09 9.29
C LYS A 292 -14.52 6.38 7.98
N MET A 293 -13.56 5.44 8.01
CA MET A 293 -13.17 4.69 6.83
C MET A 293 -14.31 3.83 6.28
N VAL A 294 -14.95 2.98 7.08
CA VAL A 294 -15.98 2.08 6.58
C VAL A 294 -17.26 2.82 6.18
N THR A 295 -17.56 3.96 6.82
CA THR A 295 -18.72 4.78 6.43
C THR A 295 -18.51 5.45 5.08
N ARG A 296 -17.30 5.98 4.83
CA ARG A 296 -16.98 6.68 3.58
C ARG A 296 -16.66 5.71 2.44
N PHE A 297 -16.02 4.57 2.77
CA PHE A 297 -15.52 3.60 1.82
C PHE A 297 -15.92 2.17 2.23
N PRO A 298 -17.21 1.83 2.20
CA PRO A 298 -17.75 0.59 2.78
C PRO A 298 -17.16 -0.70 2.17
N TYR A 299 -16.52 -0.60 1.01
CA TYR A 299 -15.95 -1.72 0.25
C TYR A 299 -14.41 -1.82 0.33
N TRP A 300 -13.72 -0.90 1.06
CA TRP A 300 -12.26 -0.98 1.15
C TRP A 300 -11.77 -2.16 1.99
N LEU A 301 -12.46 -2.42 3.09
CA LEU A 301 -12.21 -3.54 3.99
C LEU A 301 -13.29 -4.61 3.85
N CYS A 302 -13.06 -5.80 4.41
CA CYS A 302 -14.10 -6.81 4.48
C CYS A 302 -15.20 -6.42 5.48
N ARG A 303 -16.40 -7.02 5.33
CA ARG A 303 -17.56 -6.70 6.21
C ARG A 303 -17.30 -7.05 7.68
N ASN A 304 -16.42 -8.00 7.98
CA ASN A 304 -16.09 -8.32 9.37
C ASN A 304 -15.44 -7.15 10.12
N ALA A 305 -14.74 -6.24 9.42
CA ALA A 305 -14.17 -5.05 10.04
C ALA A 305 -15.22 -4.13 10.69
N TRP A 306 -16.45 -4.12 10.17
CA TRP A 306 -17.55 -3.30 10.69
C TRP A 306 -17.95 -3.67 12.12
N LYS A 307 -17.66 -4.89 12.57
CA LYS A 307 -17.94 -5.34 13.94
C LYS A 307 -17.15 -4.61 15.00
N PHE A 308 -16.04 -4.01 14.60
CA PHE A 308 -15.10 -3.33 15.49
C PHE A 308 -15.21 -1.80 15.42
N VAL A 309 -16.19 -1.28 14.68
CA VAL A 309 -16.46 0.16 14.65
C VAL A 309 -16.81 0.64 16.05
N GLU A 310 -16.09 1.65 16.54
CA GLU A 310 -16.15 2.18 17.92
C GLU A 310 -15.70 1.19 19.03
N ASN A 311 -15.25 -0.01 18.63
CA ASN A 311 -14.73 -1.04 19.52
C ASN A 311 -13.37 -1.56 19.02
N GLU A 312 -12.51 -0.65 18.55
CA GLU A 312 -11.18 -0.99 18.00
C GLU A 312 -10.30 -1.67 19.06
N ASP A 313 -10.60 -1.46 20.34
CA ASP A 313 -9.90 -2.10 21.46
C ASP A 313 -10.16 -3.61 21.55
N ASP A 314 -11.28 -4.10 21.00
CA ASP A 314 -11.63 -5.53 20.90
C ASP A 314 -10.94 -6.25 19.71
N LEU A 315 -10.28 -5.50 18.82
CA LEU A 315 -9.52 -6.12 17.74
C LEU A 315 -8.34 -6.93 18.30
N PRO A 316 -8.16 -8.19 17.88
CA PRO A 316 -7.02 -9.00 18.29
C PRO A 316 -5.69 -8.59 17.61
N VAL A 317 -5.72 -7.59 16.76
CA VAL A 317 -4.58 -7.05 16.00
C VAL A 317 -4.57 -5.52 16.03
N ASP A 318 -3.38 -4.94 15.78
CA ASP A 318 -3.22 -3.53 15.45
C ASP A 318 -2.06 -3.37 14.45
N GLN A 319 -1.87 -2.21 13.84
CA GLN A 319 -1.05 -2.04 12.64
C GLN A 319 0.44 -2.34 12.83
N HIS A 320 0.98 -2.22 14.05
CA HIS A 320 2.34 -2.68 14.35
C HIS A 320 2.55 -4.16 14.04
N MET A 321 1.50 -4.99 14.18
CA MET A 321 1.54 -6.41 13.87
C MET A 321 1.56 -6.65 12.33
N LEU A 322 0.89 -5.78 11.57
CA LEU A 322 0.94 -5.83 10.10
C LEU A 322 2.36 -5.54 9.59
N LEU A 323 2.97 -4.46 10.10
CA LEU A 323 4.34 -4.09 9.74
C LEU A 323 5.33 -5.20 10.15
N ALA A 324 5.14 -5.80 11.32
CA ALA A 324 5.95 -6.92 11.79
C ALA A 324 5.86 -8.16 10.89
N CYS A 325 4.73 -8.41 10.22
CA CYS A 325 4.58 -9.50 9.26
C CYS A 325 5.45 -9.35 8.00
N ILE A 326 6.02 -8.17 7.75
CA ILE A 326 6.94 -7.93 6.63
C ILE A 326 8.35 -8.41 6.97
N ALA A 327 8.73 -8.39 8.27
CA ALA A 327 10.05 -8.80 8.73
C ALA A 327 10.44 -10.22 8.24
N PRO A 328 11.74 -10.48 7.93
CA PRO A 328 12.90 -9.60 8.13
C PRO A 328 13.13 -8.59 6.98
N ARG A 329 12.28 -8.57 5.95
CA ARG A 329 12.41 -7.65 4.81
C ARG A 329 12.21 -6.21 5.27
N PRO A 330 13.01 -5.25 4.76
CA PRO A 330 12.92 -3.85 5.16
C PRO A 330 11.55 -3.24 4.92
N VAL A 331 11.12 -2.38 5.83
CA VAL A 331 9.91 -1.57 5.71
C VAL A 331 10.23 -0.10 5.98
N TYR A 332 9.70 0.77 5.15
CA TYR A 332 9.86 2.22 5.30
C TYR A 332 8.51 2.89 5.45
N VAL A 333 8.38 3.75 6.47
CA VAL A 333 7.17 4.54 6.72
C VAL A 333 7.48 6.03 6.58
N HIS A 334 6.62 6.75 5.86
CA HIS A 334 6.72 8.19 5.67
C HIS A 334 5.48 8.88 6.18
N SER A 335 5.70 9.97 6.89
CA SER A 335 4.66 10.84 7.43
C SER A 335 4.95 12.32 7.14
N SER A 336 3.97 13.20 7.35
CA SER A 336 4.15 14.66 7.32
C SER A 336 3.39 15.36 8.43
N THR A 337 3.89 16.54 8.85
CA THR A 337 3.45 17.23 10.07
C THR A 337 2.02 17.76 10.01
N GLU A 338 1.54 18.12 8.83
CA GLU A 338 0.21 18.71 8.61
C GLU A 338 -0.82 17.66 8.18
N ASP A 339 -0.40 16.40 7.99
CA ASP A 339 -1.30 15.29 7.66
C ASP A 339 -1.85 14.65 8.95
N THR A 340 -2.60 15.45 9.67
CA THR A 340 -3.20 15.02 10.94
C THR A 340 -4.26 13.93 10.75
N TRP A 341 -4.82 13.81 9.54
CA TRP A 341 -5.73 12.73 9.18
C TRP A 341 -5.08 11.35 9.21
N ALA A 342 -3.81 11.25 8.80
CA ALA A 342 -3.06 9.99 8.79
C ALA A 342 -2.47 9.60 10.15
N ASP A 343 -2.58 10.43 11.19
CA ASP A 343 -1.94 10.22 12.50
C ASP A 343 -0.44 9.87 12.39
N SER A 344 0.36 10.82 11.94
CA SER A 344 1.82 10.65 11.75
C SER A 344 2.53 10.05 12.98
N ARG A 345 2.06 10.37 14.17
CA ARG A 345 2.59 9.79 15.41
C ARG A 345 2.23 8.32 15.56
N GLY A 346 0.99 7.94 15.19
CA GLY A 346 0.53 6.55 15.17
C GLY A 346 1.28 5.71 14.15
N GLU A 347 1.57 6.25 12.96
CA GLU A 347 2.39 5.59 11.95
C GLU A 347 3.80 5.29 12.47
N TYR A 348 4.44 6.27 13.14
CA TYR A 348 5.76 6.07 13.75
C TYR A 348 5.75 5.02 14.87
N LEU A 349 4.78 5.10 15.78
CA LEU A 349 4.67 4.15 16.90
C LEU A 349 4.43 2.72 16.41
N SER A 350 3.64 2.55 15.38
CA SER A 350 3.44 1.24 14.75
C SER A 350 4.76 0.66 14.23
N ALA A 351 5.54 1.45 13.52
CA ALA A 351 6.86 1.06 13.03
C ALA A 351 7.84 0.75 14.19
N TYR A 352 7.79 1.57 15.26
CA TYR A 352 8.59 1.35 16.46
C TYR A 352 8.26 0.01 17.15
N HIS A 353 6.98 -0.29 17.36
CA HIS A 353 6.57 -1.55 17.99
C HIS A 353 6.83 -2.76 17.09
N ALA A 354 6.65 -2.64 15.77
CA ALA A 354 7.01 -3.69 14.82
C ALA A 354 8.49 -4.08 14.89
N SER A 355 9.37 -3.14 15.26
CA SER A 355 10.81 -3.34 15.37
C SER A 355 11.22 -4.42 16.37
N GLU A 356 10.31 -4.83 17.27
CA GLU A 356 10.54 -5.93 18.21
C GLU A 356 10.75 -7.25 17.47
N VAL A 357 9.98 -7.51 16.42
CA VAL A 357 10.14 -8.71 15.58
C VAL A 357 11.41 -8.62 14.73
N TYR A 358 11.74 -7.46 14.19
CA TYR A 358 13.00 -7.31 13.46
C TYR A 358 14.20 -7.68 14.32
N ARG A 359 14.21 -7.24 15.59
CA ARG A 359 15.27 -7.63 16.56
C ARG A 359 15.24 -9.13 16.88
N LEU A 360 14.06 -9.73 17.06
CA LEU A 360 13.93 -11.18 17.26
C LEU A 360 14.54 -11.98 16.09
N LEU A 361 14.41 -11.46 14.87
CA LEU A 361 14.93 -12.12 13.65
C LEU A 361 16.40 -11.76 13.35
N GLY A 362 17.10 -11.07 14.26
CA GLY A 362 18.51 -10.72 14.11
C GLY A 362 18.77 -9.44 13.32
N GLY A 363 17.72 -8.73 12.93
CA GLY A 363 17.80 -7.44 12.24
C GLY A 363 17.80 -6.25 13.19
N THR A 364 17.65 -5.07 12.60
CA THR A 364 17.64 -3.79 13.30
C THR A 364 16.28 -3.11 13.20
N GLY A 365 15.94 -2.29 14.17
CA GLY A 365 14.69 -1.55 14.22
C GLY A 365 14.85 -0.17 14.84
N LEU A 366 13.77 0.59 14.88
CA LEU A 366 13.72 1.89 15.54
C LEU A 366 14.04 1.73 17.03
N LYS A 367 14.95 2.59 17.54
CA LYS A 367 15.51 2.46 18.88
C LYS A 367 14.75 3.23 19.97
N SER A 368 13.97 4.22 19.58
CA SER A 368 13.29 5.14 20.51
C SER A 368 11.81 5.25 20.15
N PRO A 369 10.90 5.33 21.15
CA PRO A 369 9.52 5.67 20.88
C PRO A 369 9.32 7.15 20.51
N LYS A 370 10.35 8.02 20.71
CA LYS A 370 10.30 9.44 20.32
C LYS A 370 10.41 9.55 18.79
N THR A 371 9.47 10.22 18.15
CA THR A 371 9.53 10.52 16.72
C THR A 371 10.82 11.29 16.39
N PRO A 372 11.53 10.95 15.32
CA PRO A 372 12.68 11.73 14.86
C PRO A 372 12.31 13.19 14.59
N GLU A 373 13.30 14.05 14.64
CA GLU A 373 13.12 15.45 14.25
C GLU A 373 12.76 15.53 12.75
N ILE A 374 12.07 16.60 12.38
CA ILE A 374 11.62 16.84 11.00
C ILE A 374 12.85 16.83 10.07
N ARG A 375 12.74 16.10 8.95
CA ARG A 375 13.83 15.89 7.96
C ARG A 375 15.07 15.20 8.51
N GLN A 376 14.93 14.49 9.63
CA GLN A 376 16.01 13.61 10.15
C GLN A 376 15.59 12.14 9.90
N PRO A 377 15.88 11.59 8.72
CA PRO A 377 15.43 10.25 8.36
C PRO A 377 16.23 9.17 9.11
N VAL A 378 15.55 8.10 9.49
CA VAL A 378 16.17 6.86 9.96
C VAL A 378 16.30 5.93 8.76
N LEU A 379 17.52 5.77 8.24
CA LEU A 379 17.81 4.96 7.04
C LEU A 379 18.59 3.68 7.38
N ASN A 380 19.49 3.76 8.36
CA ASN A 380 20.39 2.64 8.74
C ASN A 380 19.73 1.67 9.70
N SER A 381 18.56 1.15 9.31
CA SER A 381 17.76 0.20 10.08
C SER A 381 16.84 -0.54 9.11
N ASP A 382 16.45 -1.79 9.40
CA ASP A 382 15.50 -2.53 8.59
C ASP A 382 14.07 -1.97 8.69
N VAL A 383 13.82 -1.13 9.71
CA VAL A 383 12.61 -0.31 9.82
C VAL A 383 13.01 1.15 9.64
N GLY A 384 12.75 1.70 8.45
CA GLY A 384 13.05 3.08 8.13
C GLY A 384 11.88 4.02 8.40
N TYR A 385 12.19 5.31 8.63
CA TYR A 385 11.17 6.32 8.86
C TYR A 385 11.67 7.73 8.53
N HIS A 386 10.79 8.56 8.00
CA HIS A 386 10.97 10.01 8.06
C HIS A 386 9.66 10.75 8.20
N ILE A 387 9.76 11.96 8.74
CA ILE A 387 8.68 12.95 8.77
C ILE A 387 9.21 14.26 8.17
N ARG A 388 8.37 14.96 7.38
CA ARG A 388 8.67 16.28 6.85
C ARG A 388 7.54 17.26 7.09
N GLU A 389 7.78 18.53 6.84
CA GLU A 389 6.75 19.57 6.83
C GLU A 389 5.76 19.35 5.67
N GLY A 390 4.54 19.90 5.85
CA GLY A 390 3.48 19.93 4.85
C GLY A 390 2.44 18.85 5.00
N GLY A 391 1.51 18.83 4.06
CA GLY A 391 0.31 18.01 4.09
C GLY A 391 0.43 16.68 3.32
N HIS A 392 -0.73 16.11 3.00
CA HIS A 392 -0.93 14.80 2.39
C HIS A 392 -0.47 14.75 0.92
N SER A 393 0.79 14.48 0.68
CA SER A 393 1.38 14.38 -0.67
C SER A 393 2.74 13.67 -0.63
N ILE A 394 3.26 13.23 -1.77
CA ILE A 394 4.66 12.83 -1.94
C ILE A 394 5.40 13.96 -2.64
N GLN A 395 6.48 14.45 -2.04
CA GLN A 395 7.36 15.48 -2.59
C GLN A 395 8.69 14.86 -3.08
N MET A 396 9.50 15.66 -3.77
CA MET A 396 10.82 15.21 -4.24
C MET A 396 11.70 14.73 -3.08
N TYR A 397 11.65 15.42 -1.93
CA TYR A 397 12.36 15.01 -0.73
C TYR A 397 12.03 13.57 -0.33
N ASP A 398 10.75 13.19 -0.36
CA ASP A 398 10.29 11.86 0.02
C ASP A 398 10.80 10.79 -0.95
N TRP A 399 10.72 11.08 -2.27
CA TRP A 399 11.25 10.20 -3.32
C TRP A 399 12.74 9.93 -3.14
N LEU A 400 13.52 10.97 -2.82
CA LEU A 400 14.96 10.81 -2.55
C LEU A 400 15.20 9.93 -1.32
N ARG A 401 14.43 10.10 -0.23
CA ARG A 401 14.56 9.26 0.97
C ARG A 401 14.17 7.80 0.72
N PHE A 402 13.15 7.56 -0.10
CA PHE A 402 12.79 6.20 -0.51
C PHE A 402 13.91 5.52 -1.29
N MET A 403 14.53 6.24 -2.21
CA MET A 403 15.68 5.73 -2.97
C MET A 403 16.93 5.55 -2.11
N ASP A 404 17.22 6.47 -1.18
CA ASP A 404 18.35 6.32 -0.24
C ASP A 404 18.20 5.05 0.62
N PHE A 405 16.98 4.77 1.08
CA PHE A 405 16.72 3.54 1.85
C PHE A 405 16.83 2.29 0.96
N ALA A 406 16.34 2.36 -0.27
CA ALA A 406 16.48 1.29 -1.22
C ALA A 406 17.93 1.03 -1.62
N ASP A 407 18.77 2.07 -1.75
CA ASP A 407 20.21 1.93 -2.03
C ASP A 407 20.91 1.09 -0.94
N ILE A 408 20.53 1.28 0.33
CA ILE A 408 21.11 0.52 1.45
C ILE A 408 20.67 -0.95 1.43
N HIS A 409 19.43 -1.24 1.04
CA HIS A 409 18.84 -2.58 1.20
C HIS A 409 18.78 -3.40 -0.09
N LEU A 410 18.71 -2.78 -1.26
CA LEU A 410 18.59 -3.47 -2.55
C LEU A 410 19.86 -3.48 -3.39
N LYS A 411 20.87 -2.63 -3.05
CA LYS A 411 22.14 -2.56 -3.78
C LYS A 411 23.33 -3.08 -2.97
N LYS A 412 23.09 -3.97 -2.01
CA LYS A 412 24.20 -4.64 -1.32
C LYS A 412 25.01 -5.43 -2.35
N GLU A 413 26.33 -5.15 -2.38
CA GLU A 413 27.33 -5.90 -3.13
C GLU A 413 27.40 -7.35 -2.69
#